data_6037bbf975310edda213498bd249ac83
#
_entry.id   6037bbf975310edda213498bd249ac83
#
_cell.length_a   1.000
_cell.length_b   1.000
_cell.length_c   1.000
_cell.angle_alpha   90.00
_cell.angle_beta   90.00
_cell.angle_gamma   90.00
#
_symmetry.space_group_name_H-M   'P 1'
#
loop_
_entity.id
_entity.type
_entity.pdbx_description
1 polymer ?
#
loop_
_entity_poly.entity_id
_entity_poly.type
_entity_poly.pdbx_seq_one_letter_code
_entity_poly.pdbx_strand_id
1 'polypeptide(L)'
;MVDSSLKVSFYLKNPVACPLCGTSIKKEELLSGGGRLIATDTTDELRRIYQPSRKFGEVNPLIYPVSVCPNCLYAAFSEDFPHIVQEYVPAALSQKDKRAHDVGLIFPNLDFTKPRDLMTGTASYLLALGSYSFHHKERAPTFKKGLAALRGAWMFGDLERKFPGKNYRILMVKMYRKAMGYYEKTISYAQDGRERIDGVKHMGPDLDKNYGFQGILYVYTLLLYKYGKEDDREAHIRKLTVAKRIISKVFGTGKSSKSKPSFILDISRELYDKVSEKVEELKGA
;
A
#
# COMPACT_ATOMS: atom_id res chain seq x y z
N MET A 1 31.68 -12.33 10.51
CA MET A 1 30.62 -11.98 11.48
C MET A 1 30.13 -10.59 11.10
N VAL A 2 28.85 -10.44 10.73
CA VAL A 2 28.28 -9.12 10.47
C VAL A 2 28.23 -8.40 11.82
N ASP A 3 28.85 -7.24 11.88
CA ASP A 3 28.85 -6.40 13.09
C ASP A 3 27.40 -6.15 13.55
N SER A 4 27.07 -6.63 14.76
CA SER A 4 25.72 -6.50 15.32
C SER A 4 25.26 -5.04 15.45
N SER A 5 26.21 -4.09 15.43
CA SER A 5 25.95 -2.65 15.46
C SER A 5 25.34 -2.10 14.16
N LEU A 6 25.43 -2.85 13.03
CA LEU A 6 24.94 -2.46 11.71
C LEU A 6 23.58 -3.07 11.37
N LYS A 7 22.97 -3.82 12.30
CA LYS A 7 21.65 -4.41 12.06
C LYS A 7 20.56 -3.34 11.90
N VAL A 8 19.74 -3.49 10.86
CA VAL A 8 18.58 -2.62 10.60
C VAL A 8 17.27 -3.27 11.04
N SER A 9 17.25 -4.59 11.21
CA SER A 9 16.07 -5.36 11.59
C SER A 9 16.40 -6.44 12.62
N PHE A 10 15.37 -7.04 13.20
CA PHE A 10 15.47 -8.15 14.13
C PHE A 10 14.27 -9.09 14.01
N TYR A 11 14.45 -10.34 14.41
CA TYR A 11 13.35 -11.29 14.49
C TYR A 11 12.71 -11.25 15.88
N LEU A 12 11.36 -11.23 15.91
CA LEU A 12 10.63 -11.35 17.17
C LEU A 12 10.95 -12.68 17.86
N LYS A 13 11.03 -12.65 19.19
CA LYS A 13 11.32 -13.84 20.01
C LYS A 13 10.21 -14.89 19.89
N ASN A 14 8.95 -14.44 19.91
CA ASN A 14 7.79 -15.31 19.86
C ASN A 14 7.36 -15.53 18.40
N PRO A 15 7.44 -16.75 17.90
CA PRO A 15 6.97 -17.04 16.56
C PRO A 15 5.43 -17.00 16.50
N VAL A 16 4.90 -16.72 15.31
CA VAL A 16 3.46 -16.74 15.02
C VAL A 16 3.16 -17.94 14.12
N ALA A 17 2.15 -18.73 14.47
CA ALA A 17 1.69 -19.81 13.59
C ALA A 17 0.94 -19.25 12.37
N CYS A 18 1.23 -19.77 11.19
CA CYS A 18 0.46 -19.46 9.99
C CYS A 18 -0.97 -20.00 10.14
N PRO A 19 -2.00 -19.16 9.98
CA PRO A 19 -3.38 -19.60 10.17
C PRO A 19 -3.88 -20.57 9.08
N LEU A 20 -3.17 -20.70 7.95
CA LEU A 20 -3.51 -21.63 6.88
C LEU A 20 -2.87 -23.01 7.04
N CYS A 21 -1.58 -23.08 7.35
CA CYS A 21 -0.81 -24.32 7.27
C CYS A 21 -0.05 -24.66 8.56
N GLY A 22 -0.24 -23.91 9.64
CA GLY A 22 0.38 -24.17 10.94
C GLY A 22 1.89 -23.88 11.02
N THR A 23 2.56 -23.53 9.91
CA THR A 23 4.00 -23.26 9.90
C THR A 23 4.35 -22.14 10.88
N SER A 24 5.32 -22.38 11.76
CA SER A 24 5.84 -21.38 12.69
C SER A 24 6.72 -20.35 11.97
N ILE A 25 6.44 -19.06 12.17
CA ILE A 25 7.07 -17.96 11.47
C ILE A 25 7.67 -17.00 12.48
N LYS A 26 8.95 -16.69 12.35
CA LYS A 26 9.59 -15.58 13.07
C LYS A 26 9.40 -14.30 12.25
N LYS A 27 8.60 -13.39 12.79
CA LYS A 27 8.37 -12.09 12.15
C LYS A 27 9.63 -11.24 12.26
N GLU A 28 10.05 -10.65 11.14
CA GLU A 28 11.12 -9.67 11.10
C GLU A 28 10.55 -8.25 11.20
N GLU A 29 11.12 -7.42 12.04
CA GLU A 29 10.73 -6.04 12.26
C GLU A 29 11.93 -5.10 12.12
N LEU A 30 11.66 -3.88 11.68
CA LEU A 30 12.65 -2.82 11.62
C LEU A 30 13.01 -2.34 13.02
N LEU A 31 14.30 -2.16 13.26
CA LEU A 31 14.79 -1.50 14.48
C LEU A 31 14.53 0.01 14.39
N SER A 32 13.91 0.57 15.43
CA SER A 32 13.70 2.02 15.55
C SER A 32 14.92 2.73 16.14
N GLY A 33 15.06 4.03 15.82
CA GLY A 33 16.07 4.90 16.39
C GLY A 33 17.51 4.67 15.87
N GLY A 34 18.48 5.28 16.55
CA GLY A 34 19.91 5.17 16.24
C GLY A 34 20.32 5.71 14.86
N GLY A 35 19.51 6.58 14.24
CA GLY A 35 19.82 7.14 12.92
C GLY A 35 19.56 6.16 11.74
N ARG A 36 18.74 5.12 11.94
CA ARG A 36 18.37 4.19 10.86
C ARG A 36 17.43 4.81 9.83
N LEU A 37 16.48 5.61 10.29
CA LEU A 37 15.54 6.34 9.45
C LEU A 37 15.77 7.84 9.63
N ILE A 38 16.29 8.49 8.60
CA ILE A 38 16.47 9.94 8.55
C ILE A 38 15.43 10.48 7.58
N ALA A 39 14.29 10.90 8.13
CA ALA A 39 13.17 11.40 7.34
C ALA A 39 13.51 12.76 6.72
N THR A 40 13.18 12.94 5.46
CA THR A 40 13.27 14.21 4.72
C THR A 40 11.88 14.63 4.25
N ASP A 41 11.63 14.62 2.96
CA ASP A 41 10.42 15.10 2.33
C ASP A 41 9.30 14.05 2.34
N THR A 42 8.13 14.47 1.91
CA THR A 42 7.00 13.60 1.62
C THR A 42 6.64 13.78 0.15
N THR A 43 6.46 12.68 -0.58
CA THR A 43 5.99 12.76 -1.97
C THR A 43 4.54 13.26 -2.03
N ASP A 44 4.09 13.65 -3.22
CA ASP A 44 2.68 13.98 -3.46
C ASP A 44 1.72 12.79 -3.18
N GLU A 45 2.21 11.56 -3.21
CA GLU A 45 1.47 10.35 -2.83
C GLU A 45 1.47 10.09 -1.31
N LEU A 46 1.98 11.05 -0.53
CA LEU A 46 2.11 10.97 0.95
C LEU A 46 3.09 9.88 1.42
N ARG A 47 4.04 9.46 0.56
CA ARG A 47 5.13 8.57 0.93
C ARG A 47 6.25 9.38 1.59
N ARG A 48 6.70 8.96 2.77
CA ARG A 48 7.87 9.55 3.44
C ARG A 48 9.14 9.13 2.72
N ILE A 49 10.01 10.08 2.46
CA ILE A 49 11.35 9.84 1.92
C ILE A 49 12.35 9.77 3.07
N TYR A 50 13.23 8.80 3.00
CA TYR A 50 14.33 8.62 3.94
C TYR A 50 15.66 8.71 3.19
N GLN A 51 16.57 9.54 3.69
CA GLN A 51 17.92 9.61 3.14
C GLN A 51 18.80 8.50 3.73
N PRO A 52 19.76 7.97 2.94
CA PRO A 52 20.72 7.00 3.44
C PRO A 52 21.58 7.59 4.57
N SER A 53 21.75 6.83 5.64
CA SER A 53 22.69 7.20 6.71
C SER A 53 24.10 6.67 6.42
N ARG A 54 25.14 7.34 6.96
CA ARG A 54 26.51 6.84 6.83
C ARG A 54 26.70 5.45 7.45
N LYS A 55 25.97 5.16 8.54
CA LYS A 55 26.12 3.91 9.31
C LYS A 55 25.32 2.76 8.72
N PHE A 56 24.08 2.98 8.26
CA PHE A 56 23.15 1.91 7.89
C PHE A 56 22.86 1.87 6.40
N GLY A 57 23.36 2.84 5.63
CA GLY A 57 22.99 2.96 4.21
C GLY A 57 21.53 3.34 3.99
N GLU A 58 20.96 2.87 2.91
CA GLU A 58 19.54 3.05 2.57
C GLU A 58 18.70 2.02 3.31
N VAL A 59 17.76 2.50 4.13
CA VAL A 59 16.82 1.68 4.89
C VAL A 59 15.41 1.99 4.41
N ASN A 60 14.70 0.98 3.91
CA ASN A 60 13.32 1.11 3.45
C ASN A 60 12.37 0.43 4.45
N PRO A 61 11.59 1.19 5.24
CA PRO A 61 10.70 0.62 6.25
C PRO A 61 9.54 -0.18 5.65
N LEU A 62 9.18 0.06 4.39
CA LEU A 62 8.10 -0.64 3.70
C LEU A 62 8.41 -2.11 3.37
N ILE A 63 9.62 -2.58 3.61
CA ILE A 63 10.01 -3.99 3.44
C ILE A 63 9.32 -4.91 4.48
N TYR A 64 9.01 -4.40 5.68
CA TYR A 64 8.65 -5.20 6.86
C TYR A 64 7.15 -5.31 7.21
N PRO A 65 6.22 -4.44 6.75
CA PRO A 65 4.84 -4.39 7.26
C PRO A 65 4.00 -5.62 7.00
N VAL A 66 4.36 -6.42 5.97
CA VAL A 66 3.61 -7.59 5.55
C VAL A 66 4.29 -8.86 6.04
N SER A 67 3.61 -9.65 6.86
CA SER A 67 4.02 -11.00 7.23
C SER A 67 3.71 -11.98 6.10
N VAL A 68 4.65 -12.91 5.81
CA VAL A 68 4.51 -13.92 4.77
C VAL A 68 4.87 -15.28 5.34
N CYS A 69 4.03 -16.28 5.12
CA CYS A 69 4.35 -17.66 5.42
C CYS A 69 5.31 -18.23 4.37
N PRO A 70 6.52 -18.70 4.73
CA PRO A 70 7.47 -19.23 3.76
C PRO A 70 7.01 -20.54 3.11
N ASN A 71 6.10 -21.29 3.75
CA ASN A 71 5.60 -22.56 3.23
C ASN A 71 4.44 -22.38 2.24
N CYS A 72 3.39 -21.65 2.63
CA CYS A 72 2.18 -21.54 1.79
C CYS A 72 2.01 -20.17 1.09
N LEU A 73 2.94 -19.24 1.31
CA LEU A 73 2.96 -17.88 0.75
C LEU A 73 1.71 -17.04 1.06
N TYR A 74 0.93 -17.45 2.08
CA TYR A 74 -0.09 -16.57 2.62
C TYR A 74 0.56 -15.33 3.21
N ALA A 75 -0.02 -14.15 2.94
CA ALA A 75 0.54 -12.88 3.34
C ALA A 75 -0.54 -11.88 3.75
N ALA A 76 -0.32 -11.14 4.81
CA ALA A 76 -1.17 -10.03 5.23
C ALA A 76 -0.35 -9.00 6.02
N PHE A 77 -0.87 -7.79 6.21
CA PHE A 77 -0.28 -6.88 7.18
C PHE A 77 -0.19 -7.57 8.53
N SER A 78 0.86 -7.27 9.29
CA SER A 78 1.21 -8.06 10.48
C SER A 78 0.11 -8.16 11.52
N GLU A 79 -0.71 -7.10 11.65
CA GLU A 79 -1.87 -7.08 12.56
C GLU A 79 -3.02 -7.98 12.09
N ASP A 80 -3.14 -8.19 10.77
CA ASP A 80 -4.21 -8.99 10.16
C ASP A 80 -3.78 -10.45 9.92
N PHE A 81 -2.47 -10.73 9.91
CA PHE A 81 -1.94 -12.03 9.55
C PHE A 81 -2.56 -13.21 10.30
N PRO A 82 -2.81 -13.17 11.63
CA PRO A 82 -3.44 -14.26 12.34
C PRO A 82 -4.97 -14.37 12.12
N HIS A 83 -5.58 -13.39 11.45
CA HIS A 83 -7.03 -13.24 11.37
C HIS A 83 -7.58 -13.57 9.99
N ILE A 84 -7.68 -14.83 9.66
CA ILE A 84 -8.37 -15.32 8.46
C ILE A 84 -9.75 -15.89 8.83
N VAL A 85 -10.69 -15.84 7.91
CA VAL A 85 -12.00 -16.52 8.08
C VAL A 85 -11.81 -18.03 7.96
N GLN A 86 -12.15 -18.78 8.99
CA GLN A 86 -11.85 -20.21 9.07
C GLN A 86 -12.49 -21.01 7.92
N GLU A 87 -13.69 -20.65 7.51
CA GLU A 87 -14.40 -21.26 6.37
C GLU A 87 -13.63 -21.12 5.05
N TYR A 88 -12.78 -20.07 4.93
CA TYR A 88 -12.00 -19.84 3.72
C TYR A 88 -10.62 -20.49 3.73
N VAL A 89 -10.21 -21.11 4.84
CA VAL A 89 -8.89 -21.75 4.97
C VAL A 89 -8.65 -22.80 3.88
N PRO A 90 -9.59 -23.74 3.57
CA PRO A 90 -9.36 -24.72 2.49
C PRO A 90 -9.15 -24.05 1.12
N ALA A 91 -10.01 -23.08 0.78
CA ALA A 91 -9.92 -22.33 -0.48
C ALA A 91 -8.65 -21.46 -0.56
N ALA A 92 -8.25 -20.85 0.56
CA ALA A 92 -7.01 -20.07 0.62
C ALA A 92 -5.77 -20.99 0.50
N LEU A 93 -5.80 -22.17 1.08
CA LEU A 93 -4.71 -23.13 1.03
C LEU A 93 -4.55 -23.73 -0.37
N SER A 94 -5.64 -24.06 -1.06
CA SER A 94 -5.60 -24.58 -2.43
C SER A 94 -4.97 -23.63 -3.44
N GLN A 95 -4.86 -22.34 -3.13
CA GLN A 95 -4.18 -21.36 -3.96
C GLN A 95 -2.65 -21.28 -3.72
N LYS A 96 -2.07 -22.18 -2.94
CA LYS A 96 -0.62 -22.17 -2.62
C LYS A 96 0.22 -22.18 -3.89
N ASP A 97 -0.01 -23.14 -4.78
CA ASP A 97 0.79 -23.29 -6.00
C ASP A 97 0.59 -22.12 -6.97
N LYS A 98 -0.63 -21.60 -7.05
CA LYS A 98 -0.92 -20.39 -7.81
C LYS A 98 -0.15 -19.19 -7.26
N ARG A 99 -0.10 -18.98 -5.95
CA ARG A 99 0.69 -17.88 -5.35
C ARG A 99 2.18 -18.03 -5.65
N ALA A 100 2.71 -19.26 -5.52
CA ALA A 100 4.11 -19.54 -5.83
C ALA A 100 4.44 -19.26 -7.30
N HIS A 101 3.58 -19.72 -8.21
CA HIS A 101 3.72 -19.49 -9.64
C HIS A 101 3.67 -17.99 -9.97
N ASP A 102 2.59 -17.31 -9.57
CA ASP A 102 2.35 -15.89 -9.93
C ASP A 102 3.50 -14.97 -9.46
N VAL A 103 3.97 -15.18 -8.23
CA VAL A 103 5.07 -14.36 -7.71
C VAL A 103 6.41 -14.78 -8.28
N GLY A 104 6.59 -16.07 -8.58
CA GLY A 104 7.80 -16.64 -9.20
C GLY A 104 8.06 -16.13 -10.61
N LEU A 105 7.01 -15.78 -11.38
CA LEU A 105 7.15 -15.13 -12.69
C LEU A 105 7.85 -13.77 -12.63
N ILE A 106 7.74 -13.08 -11.49
CA ILE A 106 8.34 -11.75 -11.29
C ILE A 106 9.66 -11.87 -10.52
N PHE A 107 9.71 -12.76 -9.54
CA PHE A 107 10.82 -12.96 -8.62
C PHE A 107 11.14 -14.45 -8.50
N PRO A 108 11.99 -15.02 -9.37
CA PRO A 108 12.18 -16.48 -9.47
C PRO A 108 12.85 -17.14 -8.26
N ASN A 109 13.57 -16.39 -7.42
CA ASN A 109 14.39 -16.95 -6.33
C ASN A 109 14.05 -16.36 -4.96
N LEU A 110 12.74 -16.22 -4.66
CA LEU A 110 12.32 -15.69 -3.35
C LEU A 110 12.51 -16.71 -2.24
N ASP A 111 13.09 -16.26 -1.14
CA ASP A 111 13.24 -17.03 0.09
C ASP A 111 12.83 -16.17 1.30
N PHE A 112 11.62 -16.45 1.80
CA PHE A 112 11.07 -15.74 2.96
C PHE A 112 11.58 -16.28 4.32
N THR A 113 12.50 -17.24 4.32
CA THR A 113 13.19 -17.70 5.53
C THR A 113 14.42 -16.84 5.86
N LYS A 114 14.93 -16.09 4.88
CA LYS A 114 16.07 -15.18 4.99
C LYS A 114 15.65 -13.78 5.42
N PRO A 115 16.60 -12.94 5.86
CA PRO A 115 16.33 -11.52 6.10
C PRO A 115 15.68 -10.86 4.88
N ARG A 116 14.73 -9.99 5.15
CA ARG A 116 13.97 -9.28 4.10
C ARG A 116 14.86 -8.31 3.33
N ASP A 117 14.64 -8.29 2.04
CA ASP A 117 15.21 -7.33 1.10
C ASP A 117 14.12 -6.62 0.29
N LEU A 118 14.52 -5.78 -0.66
CA LEU A 118 13.57 -5.04 -1.49
C LEU A 118 12.70 -5.96 -2.36
N MET A 119 13.23 -7.10 -2.84
CA MET A 119 12.47 -8.05 -3.68
C MET A 119 11.43 -8.80 -2.86
N THR A 120 11.83 -9.37 -1.72
CA THR A 120 10.92 -10.08 -0.81
C THR A 120 9.89 -9.11 -0.20
N GLY A 121 10.28 -7.87 0.12
CA GLY A 121 9.38 -6.81 0.54
C GLY A 121 8.33 -6.49 -0.53
N THR A 122 8.75 -6.31 -1.80
CA THR A 122 7.82 -6.05 -2.91
C THR A 122 6.87 -7.22 -3.16
N ALA A 123 7.41 -8.44 -3.19
CA ALA A 123 6.65 -9.67 -3.39
C ALA A 123 5.58 -9.86 -2.29
N SER A 124 5.87 -9.46 -1.06
CA SER A 124 4.94 -9.56 0.06
C SER A 124 3.63 -8.78 -0.18
N TYR A 125 3.69 -7.61 -0.82
CA TYR A 125 2.50 -6.83 -1.18
C TYR A 125 1.68 -7.49 -2.30
N LEU A 126 2.33 -8.14 -3.28
CA LEU A 126 1.62 -8.91 -4.31
C LEU A 126 0.86 -10.09 -3.70
N LEU A 127 1.50 -10.83 -2.79
CA LEU A 127 0.91 -11.95 -2.07
C LEU A 127 -0.26 -11.49 -1.18
N ALA A 128 -0.11 -10.34 -0.50
CA ALA A 128 -1.16 -9.78 0.35
C ALA A 128 -2.43 -9.43 -0.44
N LEU A 129 -2.29 -8.88 -1.66
CA LEU A 129 -3.43 -8.57 -2.53
C LEU A 129 -4.37 -9.77 -2.74
N GLY A 130 -3.82 -10.96 -2.99
CA GLY A 130 -4.59 -12.19 -3.15
C GLY A 130 -5.20 -12.65 -1.83
N SER A 131 -4.40 -12.62 -0.77
CA SER A 131 -4.77 -13.15 0.54
C SER A 131 -5.91 -12.38 1.22
N TYR A 132 -6.02 -11.07 1.01
CA TYR A 132 -7.12 -10.27 1.56
C TYR A 132 -8.52 -10.63 1.02
N SER A 133 -8.61 -11.48 0.00
CA SER A 133 -9.90 -12.04 -0.43
C SER A 133 -10.52 -13.00 0.58
N PHE A 134 -9.76 -13.47 1.55
CA PHE A 134 -10.13 -14.44 2.58
C PHE A 134 -10.29 -13.83 3.98
N HIS A 135 -10.32 -12.51 4.06
CA HIS A 135 -10.50 -11.78 5.32
C HIS A 135 -11.94 -11.29 5.48
N HIS A 136 -12.40 -11.20 6.74
CA HIS A 136 -13.72 -10.68 7.07
C HIS A 136 -13.83 -9.17 6.76
N LYS A 137 -15.04 -8.72 6.39
CA LYS A 137 -15.35 -7.32 6.06
C LYS A 137 -14.93 -6.32 7.15
N GLU A 138 -15.02 -6.72 8.42
CA GLU A 138 -14.62 -5.92 9.58
C GLU A 138 -13.12 -5.57 9.61
N ARG A 139 -12.30 -6.30 8.85
CA ARG A 139 -10.87 -6.04 8.67
C ARG A 139 -10.58 -5.09 7.49
N ALA A 140 -11.62 -4.53 6.88
CA ALA A 140 -11.51 -3.63 5.74
C ALA A 140 -10.61 -4.20 4.60
N PRO A 141 -10.88 -5.43 4.10
CA PRO A 141 -10.00 -6.09 3.13
C PRO A 141 -9.88 -5.32 1.82
N THR A 142 -10.91 -4.61 1.37
CA THR A 142 -10.85 -3.79 0.16
C THR A 142 -9.89 -2.62 0.34
N PHE A 143 -9.95 -1.93 1.47
CA PHE A 143 -8.98 -0.88 1.82
C PHE A 143 -7.56 -1.44 1.92
N LYS A 144 -7.37 -2.58 2.59
CA LYS A 144 -6.05 -3.22 2.75
C LYS A 144 -5.44 -3.64 1.40
N LYS A 145 -6.27 -4.09 0.45
CA LYS A 145 -5.83 -4.32 -0.95
C LYS A 145 -5.38 -3.02 -1.61
N GLY A 146 -6.11 -1.93 -1.43
CA GLY A 146 -5.73 -0.61 -1.94
C GLY A 146 -4.38 -0.16 -1.39
N LEU A 147 -4.19 -0.27 -0.07
CA LEU A 147 -2.95 0.08 0.61
C LEU A 147 -1.77 -0.81 0.18
N ALA A 148 -2.00 -2.13 0.06
CA ALA A 148 -0.98 -3.06 -0.42
C ALA A 148 -0.59 -2.77 -1.88
N ALA A 149 -1.55 -2.44 -2.73
CA ALA A 149 -1.28 -2.06 -4.11
C ALA A 149 -0.49 -0.76 -4.21
N LEU A 150 -0.85 0.27 -3.43
CA LEU A 150 -0.14 1.55 -3.41
C LEU A 150 1.32 1.38 -2.96
N ARG A 151 1.53 0.72 -1.81
CA ARG A 151 2.88 0.46 -1.29
C ARG A 151 3.68 -0.45 -2.23
N GLY A 152 3.03 -1.44 -2.82
CA GLY A 152 3.64 -2.28 -3.86
C GLY A 152 4.08 -1.47 -5.10
N ALA A 153 3.31 -0.45 -5.52
CA ALA A 153 3.70 0.45 -6.59
C ALA A 153 4.98 1.23 -6.22
N TRP A 154 5.06 1.77 -5.02
CA TRP A 154 6.28 2.44 -4.53
C TRP A 154 7.49 1.52 -4.50
N MET A 155 7.32 0.28 -4.04
CA MET A 155 8.38 -0.72 -3.99
C MET A 155 8.84 -1.12 -5.40
N PHE A 156 7.93 -1.24 -6.38
CA PHE A 156 8.32 -1.44 -7.79
C PHE A 156 9.05 -0.22 -8.37
N GLY A 157 8.70 1.00 -7.96
CA GLY A 157 9.45 2.20 -8.31
C GLY A 157 10.89 2.17 -7.77
N ASP A 158 11.07 1.70 -6.53
CA ASP A 158 12.41 1.51 -5.94
C ASP A 158 13.20 0.43 -6.67
N LEU A 159 12.54 -0.67 -7.07
CA LEU A 159 13.17 -1.73 -7.86
C LEU A 159 13.58 -1.23 -9.25
N GLU A 160 12.73 -0.44 -9.94
CA GLU A 160 13.08 0.14 -11.25
C GLU A 160 14.29 1.06 -11.15
N ARG A 161 14.37 1.88 -10.08
CA ARG A 161 15.51 2.75 -9.82
C ARG A 161 16.81 1.97 -9.56
N LYS A 162 16.73 0.86 -8.83
CA LYS A 162 17.90 0.02 -8.46
C LYS A 162 18.31 -0.97 -9.56
N PHE A 163 17.35 -1.46 -10.32
CA PHE A 163 17.53 -2.51 -11.33
C PHE A 163 16.82 -2.14 -12.63
N PRO A 164 17.26 -1.07 -13.33
CA PRO A 164 16.62 -0.61 -14.54
C PRO A 164 16.62 -1.70 -15.63
N GLY A 165 15.63 -1.65 -16.52
CA GLY A 165 15.52 -2.61 -17.64
C GLY A 165 14.87 -3.95 -17.27
N LYS A 166 14.35 -4.13 -16.07
CA LYS A 166 13.60 -5.33 -15.65
C LYS A 166 12.07 -5.18 -15.77
N ASN A 167 11.61 -4.14 -16.46
CA ASN A 167 10.19 -3.85 -16.67
C ASN A 167 9.39 -3.58 -15.37
N TYR A 168 10.04 -3.27 -14.26
CA TYR A 168 9.37 -2.95 -13.00
C TYR A 168 8.47 -1.72 -13.10
N ARG A 169 8.79 -0.77 -14.00
CA ARG A 169 7.94 0.39 -14.30
C ARG A 169 6.53 -0.02 -14.76
N ILE A 170 6.43 -1.07 -15.57
CA ILE A 170 5.12 -1.59 -16.03
C ILE A 170 4.31 -2.12 -14.85
N LEU A 171 4.96 -2.88 -13.96
CA LEU A 171 4.34 -3.42 -12.76
C LEU A 171 3.95 -2.31 -11.78
N MET A 172 4.79 -1.29 -11.62
CA MET A 172 4.50 -0.09 -10.82
C MET A 172 3.18 0.56 -11.29
N VAL A 173 3.05 0.86 -12.58
CA VAL A 173 1.83 1.48 -13.14
C VAL A 173 0.61 0.57 -12.95
N LYS A 174 0.74 -0.74 -13.18
CA LYS A 174 -0.34 -1.71 -12.91
C LYS A 174 -0.77 -1.71 -11.44
N MET A 175 0.18 -1.60 -10.51
CA MET A 175 -0.12 -1.53 -9.09
C MET A 175 -0.82 -0.21 -8.71
N TYR A 176 -0.41 0.93 -9.26
CA TYR A 176 -1.13 2.20 -9.07
C TYR A 176 -2.58 2.12 -9.57
N ARG A 177 -2.81 1.54 -10.75
CA ARG A 177 -4.17 1.33 -11.26
C ARG A 177 -5.01 0.40 -10.38
N LYS A 178 -4.40 -0.65 -9.82
CA LYS A 178 -5.05 -1.51 -8.82
C LYS A 178 -5.38 -0.74 -7.54
N ALA A 179 -4.44 0.06 -7.02
CA ALA A 179 -4.66 0.89 -5.84
C ALA A 179 -5.83 1.86 -6.05
N MET A 180 -5.85 2.55 -7.21
CA MET A 180 -6.95 3.44 -7.61
C MET A 180 -8.30 2.71 -7.56
N GLY A 181 -8.43 1.55 -8.21
CA GLY A 181 -9.69 0.80 -8.24
C GLY A 181 -10.12 0.24 -6.88
N TYR A 182 -9.18 -0.13 -6.02
CA TYR A 182 -9.50 -0.55 -4.66
C TYR A 182 -9.90 0.64 -3.77
N TYR A 183 -9.26 1.79 -3.89
CA TYR A 183 -9.66 2.98 -3.14
C TYR A 183 -11.02 3.51 -3.60
N GLU A 184 -11.34 3.46 -4.88
CA GLU A 184 -12.68 3.76 -5.41
C GLU A 184 -13.74 2.87 -4.72
N LYS A 185 -13.50 1.55 -4.70
CA LYS A 185 -14.38 0.60 -4.02
C LYS A 185 -14.46 0.86 -2.50
N THR A 186 -13.34 1.17 -1.87
CA THR A 186 -13.30 1.51 -0.43
C THR A 186 -14.18 2.70 -0.12
N ILE A 187 -14.11 3.76 -0.93
CA ILE A 187 -14.93 4.96 -0.76
C ILE A 187 -16.42 4.62 -0.92
N SER A 188 -16.77 3.86 -1.96
CA SER A 188 -18.14 3.40 -2.19
C SER A 188 -18.64 2.51 -1.03
N TYR A 189 -17.87 1.51 -0.63
CA TYR A 189 -18.26 0.55 0.40
C TYR A 189 -18.37 1.16 1.79
N ALA A 190 -17.56 2.17 2.09
CA ALA A 190 -17.69 2.95 3.31
C ALA A 190 -18.96 3.81 3.33
N GLN A 191 -19.39 4.32 2.16
CA GLN A 191 -20.60 5.14 2.04
C GLN A 191 -21.90 4.32 2.14
N ASP A 192 -21.91 3.12 1.59
CA ASP A 192 -23.09 2.24 1.58
C ASP A 192 -23.09 1.17 2.69
N GLY A 193 -22.10 1.20 3.57
CA GLY A 193 -22.01 0.30 4.73
C GLY A 193 -21.61 -1.14 4.41
N ARG A 194 -21.21 -1.46 3.16
CA ARG A 194 -20.77 -2.81 2.78
C ARG A 194 -19.48 -3.23 3.45
N GLU A 195 -18.58 -2.29 3.72
CA GLU A 195 -17.32 -2.52 4.40
C GLU A 195 -16.99 -1.30 5.28
N ARG A 196 -16.90 -1.51 6.58
CA ARG A 196 -16.57 -0.43 7.53
C ARG A 196 -15.07 -0.26 7.63
N ILE A 197 -14.62 1.00 7.64
CA ILE A 197 -13.20 1.36 7.77
C ILE A 197 -12.88 2.10 9.09
N ASP A 198 -13.89 2.45 9.87
CA ASP A 198 -13.77 3.16 11.15
C ASP A 198 -12.97 2.38 12.21
N GLY A 199 -12.94 1.04 12.11
CA GLY A 199 -12.11 0.17 12.95
C GLY A 199 -10.62 0.12 12.57
N VAL A 200 -10.23 0.70 11.43
CA VAL A 200 -8.83 0.70 10.98
C VAL A 200 -8.04 1.77 11.73
N LYS A 201 -7.12 1.35 12.61
CA LYS A 201 -6.35 2.25 13.46
C LYS A 201 -5.40 3.17 12.67
N HIS A 202 -4.81 2.67 11.60
CA HIS A 202 -3.86 3.41 10.78
C HIS A 202 -4.18 3.24 9.29
N MET A 203 -4.68 4.31 8.67
CA MET A 203 -5.06 4.29 7.26
C MET A 203 -3.92 4.70 6.33
N GLY A 204 -2.80 5.09 6.85
CA GLY A 204 -1.62 5.45 6.09
C GLY A 204 -1.73 6.78 5.35
N PRO A 205 -1.25 6.83 4.08
CA PRO A 205 -0.80 5.70 3.23
C PRO A 205 0.58 5.14 3.59
N ASP A 206 1.49 5.95 4.15
CA ASP A 206 2.79 5.47 4.65
C ASP A 206 2.68 5.00 6.11
N LEU A 207 3.82 4.67 6.73
CA LEU A 207 3.91 4.14 8.09
C LEU A 207 4.01 5.25 9.14
N ASP A 208 4.50 6.44 8.76
CA ASP A 208 4.84 7.53 9.69
C ASP A 208 3.64 8.38 10.11
N LYS A 209 2.71 8.64 9.18
CA LYS A 209 1.54 9.49 9.42
C LYS A 209 0.24 8.83 9.03
N ASN A 210 -0.76 9.03 9.87
CA ASN A 210 -2.13 8.60 9.61
C ASN A 210 -2.96 9.80 9.14
N TYR A 211 -3.26 9.84 7.85
CA TYR A 211 -4.11 10.88 7.25
C TYR A 211 -5.61 10.52 7.26
N GLY A 212 -5.96 9.36 7.86
CA GLY A 212 -7.35 8.93 7.97
C GLY A 212 -8.05 8.77 6.63
N PHE A 213 -9.36 8.90 6.66
CA PHE A 213 -10.17 8.79 5.43
C PHE A 213 -9.89 9.90 4.42
N GLN A 214 -9.48 11.08 4.88
CA GLN A 214 -9.09 12.19 4.01
C GLN A 214 -7.87 11.82 3.14
N GLY A 215 -6.92 11.09 3.70
CA GLY A 215 -5.79 10.56 2.95
C GLY A 215 -6.23 9.60 1.84
N ILE A 216 -7.25 8.76 2.08
CA ILE A 216 -7.81 7.86 1.06
C ILE A 216 -8.45 8.67 -0.08
N LEU A 217 -9.25 9.70 0.24
CA LEU A 217 -9.89 10.56 -0.76
C LEU A 217 -8.86 11.30 -1.61
N TYR A 218 -7.83 11.83 -0.97
CA TYR A 218 -6.73 12.54 -1.63
C TYR A 218 -5.95 11.60 -2.56
N VAL A 219 -5.46 10.46 -2.04
CA VAL A 219 -4.66 9.51 -2.83
C VAL A 219 -5.47 8.94 -3.99
N TYR A 220 -6.74 8.59 -3.79
CA TYR A 220 -7.62 8.16 -4.88
C TYR A 220 -7.68 9.19 -6.00
N THR A 221 -7.94 10.45 -5.64
CA THR A 221 -8.04 11.55 -6.62
C THR A 221 -6.72 11.77 -7.36
N LEU A 222 -5.59 11.73 -6.63
CA LEU A 222 -4.26 11.88 -7.22
C LEU A 222 -3.93 10.73 -8.18
N LEU A 223 -4.24 9.48 -7.81
CA LEU A 223 -4.02 8.33 -8.67
C LEU A 223 -4.89 8.36 -9.91
N LEU A 224 -6.13 8.82 -9.80
CA LEU A 224 -7.00 9.01 -10.94
C LEU A 224 -6.47 10.09 -11.88
N TYR A 225 -6.00 11.21 -11.34
CA TYR A 225 -5.37 12.27 -12.12
C TYR A 225 -4.13 11.78 -12.89
N LYS A 226 -3.26 10.99 -12.23
CA LYS A 226 -2.00 10.51 -12.83
C LYS A 226 -2.15 9.30 -13.74
N TYR A 227 -3.01 8.34 -13.40
CA TYR A 227 -3.05 7.02 -14.00
C TYR A 227 -4.44 6.60 -14.52
N GLY A 228 -5.45 7.44 -14.33
CA GLY A 228 -6.84 7.14 -14.65
C GLY A 228 -7.26 7.47 -16.07
N LYS A 229 -6.31 7.67 -17.01
CA LYS A 229 -6.62 7.95 -18.42
C LYS A 229 -7.52 6.83 -18.99
N GLU A 230 -8.63 7.24 -19.57
CA GLU A 230 -9.55 6.40 -20.35
C GLU A 230 -9.34 6.67 -21.83
N ASP A 231 -9.65 5.67 -22.67
CA ASP A 231 -9.61 5.83 -24.11
C ASP A 231 -10.80 6.70 -24.60
N ASP A 232 -11.96 6.58 -23.95
CA ASP A 232 -13.11 7.46 -24.13
C ASP A 232 -12.91 8.76 -23.33
N ARG A 233 -12.81 9.87 -24.05
CA ARG A 233 -12.65 11.22 -23.51
C ARG A 233 -13.78 11.62 -22.55
N GLU A 234 -15.03 11.35 -22.93
CA GLU A 234 -16.17 11.68 -22.09
C GLU A 234 -16.16 10.86 -20.78
N ALA A 235 -15.82 9.56 -20.86
CA ALA A 235 -15.66 8.73 -19.67
C ALA A 235 -14.56 9.28 -18.76
N HIS A 236 -13.46 9.76 -19.33
CA HIS A 236 -12.38 10.37 -18.57
C HIS A 236 -12.83 11.66 -17.87
N ILE A 237 -13.52 12.56 -18.59
CA ILE A 237 -14.10 13.79 -18.01
C ILE A 237 -15.07 13.45 -16.88
N ARG A 238 -15.98 12.48 -17.07
CA ARG A 238 -16.92 12.04 -16.02
C ARG A 238 -16.19 11.59 -14.77
N LYS A 239 -15.16 10.74 -14.91
CA LYS A 239 -14.37 10.26 -13.76
C LYS A 239 -13.64 11.39 -13.03
N LEU A 240 -12.97 12.29 -13.75
CA LEU A 240 -12.29 13.44 -13.15
C LEU A 240 -13.29 14.37 -12.45
N THR A 241 -14.48 14.58 -13.02
CA THR A 241 -15.54 15.39 -12.39
C THR A 241 -16.03 14.77 -11.08
N VAL A 242 -16.16 13.45 -11.03
CA VAL A 242 -16.48 12.73 -9.78
C VAL A 242 -15.35 12.87 -8.77
N ALA A 243 -14.10 12.70 -9.18
CA ALA A 243 -12.94 12.86 -8.31
C ALA A 243 -12.83 14.29 -7.74
N LYS A 244 -13.08 15.30 -8.56
CA LYS A 244 -13.18 16.70 -8.12
C LYS A 244 -14.22 16.89 -6.99
N ARG A 245 -15.39 16.27 -7.11
CA ARG A 245 -16.43 16.28 -6.07
C ARG A 245 -16.00 15.51 -4.81
N ILE A 246 -15.25 14.44 -4.98
CA ILE A 246 -14.72 13.64 -3.84
C ILE A 246 -13.69 14.46 -3.07
N ILE A 247 -12.70 15.05 -3.74
CA ILE A 247 -11.63 15.79 -3.07
C ILE A 247 -12.14 17.07 -2.41
N SER A 248 -13.17 17.73 -2.95
CA SER A 248 -13.78 18.92 -2.33
C SER A 248 -14.34 18.64 -0.93
N LYS A 249 -14.72 17.39 -0.63
CA LYS A 249 -15.16 16.98 0.72
C LYS A 249 -14.03 17.04 1.76
N VAL A 250 -12.78 17.07 1.34
CA VAL A 250 -11.64 17.17 2.28
C VAL A 250 -11.55 18.57 2.88
N PHE A 251 -11.76 19.62 2.09
CA PHE A 251 -11.61 21.03 2.53
C PHE A 251 -12.92 21.84 2.55
N GLY A 252 -14.00 21.34 1.95
CA GLY A 252 -15.24 22.08 1.72
C GLY A 252 -16.20 22.25 2.92
N THR A 253 -15.90 21.73 4.11
CA THR A 253 -16.80 21.78 5.28
C THR A 253 -16.16 22.53 6.44
N GLY A 254 -16.46 23.82 6.55
CA GLY A 254 -15.83 24.81 7.44
C GLY A 254 -15.56 24.42 8.91
N LYS A 255 -16.49 23.78 9.64
CA LYS A 255 -16.26 23.37 11.04
C LYS A 255 -15.40 22.11 11.18
N SER A 256 -15.49 21.17 10.25
CA SER A 256 -14.70 19.93 10.28
C SER A 256 -13.26 20.12 9.80
N SER A 257 -12.92 21.26 9.20
CA SER A 257 -11.56 21.55 8.76
C SER A 257 -10.62 21.91 9.93
N LYS A 258 -11.17 22.43 11.04
CA LYS A 258 -10.35 22.84 12.21
C LYS A 258 -9.65 21.67 12.92
N SER A 259 -10.14 20.44 12.75
CA SER A 259 -9.53 19.22 13.33
C SER A 259 -8.56 18.51 12.38
N LYS A 260 -8.44 18.97 11.12
CA LYS A 260 -7.59 18.34 10.11
C LYS A 260 -6.23 19.03 10.06
N PRO A 261 -5.13 18.27 9.82
CA PRO A 261 -3.83 18.89 9.57
C PRO A 261 -3.92 19.86 8.38
N SER A 262 -3.38 21.06 8.50
CA SER A 262 -3.36 22.06 7.41
C SER A 262 -2.77 21.49 6.11
N PHE A 263 -1.72 20.73 6.24
CA PHE A 263 -1.04 20.09 5.11
C PHE A 263 -1.98 19.32 4.19
N ILE A 264 -2.87 18.44 4.72
CA ILE A 264 -3.78 17.66 3.85
C ILE A 264 -4.82 18.54 3.18
N LEU A 265 -5.21 19.65 3.83
CA LEU A 265 -6.15 20.61 3.26
C LEU A 265 -5.53 21.37 2.08
N ASP A 266 -4.29 21.81 2.24
CA ASP A 266 -3.58 22.62 1.24
C ASP A 266 -3.28 21.79 -0.01
N ILE A 267 -2.71 20.62 0.11
CA ILE A 267 -2.45 19.74 -1.04
C ILE A 267 -3.74 19.25 -1.72
N SER A 268 -4.85 19.16 -0.96
CA SER A 268 -6.15 18.80 -1.55
C SER A 268 -6.74 19.92 -2.39
N ARG A 269 -6.54 21.20 -1.99
CA ARG A 269 -6.93 22.36 -2.81
C ARG A 269 -6.12 22.41 -4.10
N GLU A 270 -4.79 22.29 -3.99
CA GLU A 270 -3.91 22.26 -5.16
C GLU A 270 -4.29 21.13 -6.14
N LEU A 271 -4.61 19.95 -5.62
CA LEU A 271 -5.04 18.83 -6.46
C LEU A 271 -6.42 19.10 -7.10
N TYR A 272 -7.34 19.72 -6.38
CA TYR A 272 -8.64 20.12 -6.91
C TYR A 272 -8.49 21.08 -8.11
N ASP A 273 -7.59 22.06 -8.00
CA ASP A 273 -7.32 23.03 -9.06
C ASP A 273 -6.72 22.33 -10.29
N LYS A 274 -5.69 21.46 -10.10
CA LYS A 274 -5.10 20.65 -11.19
C LYS A 274 -6.13 19.77 -11.91
N VAL A 275 -7.02 19.12 -11.15
CA VAL A 275 -8.10 18.30 -11.74
C VAL A 275 -9.10 19.17 -12.47
N SER A 276 -9.40 20.38 -11.98
CA SER A 276 -10.31 21.33 -12.63
C SER A 276 -9.75 21.80 -13.97
N GLU A 277 -8.50 22.23 -14.01
CA GLU A 277 -7.79 22.61 -15.23
C GLU A 277 -7.80 21.46 -16.25
N LYS A 278 -7.51 20.23 -15.81
CA LYS A 278 -7.52 19.07 -16.68
C LYS A 278 -8.90 18.76 -17.28
N VAL A 279 -9.96 18.94 -16.50
CA VAL A 279 -11.34 18.79 -17.01
C VAL A 279 -11.65 19.84 -18.08
N GLU A 280 -11.27 21.09 -17.88
CA GLU A 280 -11.51 22.17 -18.85
C GLU A 280 -10.66 21.97 -20.13
N GLU A 281 -9.40 21.58 -20.01
CA GLU A 281 -8.58 21.20 -21.18
C GLU A 281 -9.26 20.10 -22.01
N LEU A 282 -9.76 19.06 -21.34
CA LEU A 282 -10.44 17.95 -22.01
C LEU A 282 -11.77 18.35 -22.62
N LYS A 283 -12.46 19.35 -22.14
CA LYS A 283 -13.71 19.86 -22.75
C LYS A 283 -13.45 20.78 -23.95
N GLY A 284 -12.35 21.53 -23.92
CA GLY A 284 -12.00 22.51 -24.95
C GLY A 284 -11.25 21.93 -26.16
N ALA A 285 -10.67 20.73 -26.02
CA ALA A 285 -9.97 20.01 -27.08
C ALA A 285 -10.95 19.15 -27.91
#